data_9b34241af90e27bfe203b9323628bf58
#
_entry.id   9b34241af90e27bfe203b9323628bf58
#
_cell.length_a   1.000
_cell.length_b   1.000
_cell.length_c   1.000
_cell.angle_alpha   90.00
_cell.angle_beta   90.00
_cell.angle_gamma   90.00
#
_symmetry.space_group_name_H-M   'P 1'
#
loop_
_entity.id
_entity.type
_entity.pdbx_description
1 polymer ?
#
loop_
_entity_poly.entity_id
_entity_poly.type
_entity_poly.pdbx_seq_one_letter_code
_entity_poly.pdbx_strand_id
1 'polypeptide(L)'
;VTVIGEALWDSLPAGLFLGGAPANVACHLNELGRPATIVSRVGDDELGREVLRRLTSRGLDTASIQVDDGGVATGFVVVTMKGAMPSYDIVQPSAWDAMTASDDLVAAASGNVVVYGSLAQRDARSREAIKAAAAAASRRVFDVNLRKPFIDPELCVEHATGCWLLKLNDEELPEMAGWLGIESSESSDASDLAEKVHAKLGCELLCVTRGGDGAAIVSKTEGFVEHPGFEVTPVDTVGAGDSFLATLLDRLLSGAGAEEALERACRVGAFVATQQGATPFHDQTGIDALKSK
;
A
#
# COMPACT_ATOMS: atom_id res chain seq x y z
N VAL A 1 3.22 6.75 -12.22
CA VAL A 1 3.35 5.64 -11.24
C VAL A 1 2.37 4.55 -11.63
N THR A 2 2.80 3.30 -11.66
CA THR A 2 1.92 2.14 -11.86
C THR A 2 1.71 1.45 -10.53
N VAL A 3 0.45 1.24 -10.16
CA VAL A 3 0.08 0.54 -8.91
C VAL A 3 -0.61 -0.76 -9.31
N ILE A 4 -0.12 -1.90 -8.83
CA ILE A 4 -0.64 -3.22 -9.22
C ILE A 4 -1.04 -4.04 -8.00
N GLY A 5 -2.23 -4.61 -8.03
CA GLY A 5 -2.75 -5.51 -7.01
C GLY A 5 -4.27 -5.52 -6.91
N GLU A 6 -4.78 -5.77 -5.71
CA GLU A 6 -6.19 -5.93 -5.45
C GLU A 6 -6.99 -4.61 -5.59
N ALA A 7 -8.14 -4.72 -6.24
CA ALA A 7 -9.27 -3.79 -6.15
C ALA A 7 -10.49 -4.60 -5.69
N LEU A 8 -11.14 -4.18 -4.63
CA LEU A 8 -12.14 -4.98 -3.95
C LEU A 8 -13.19 -4.11 -3.22
N TRP A 9 -14.17 -4.77 -2.65
CA TRP A 9 -15.18 -4.17 -1.80
C TRP A 9 -15.01 -4.62 -0.35
N ASP A 10 -14.93 -3.65 0.55
CA ASP A 10 -15.00 -3.87 1.98
C ASP A 10 -16.46 -3.79 2.44
N SER A 11 -17.01 -4.89 2.96
CA SER A 11 -18.34 -4.94 3.53
C SER A 11 -18.29 -4.60 5.01
N LEU A 12 -18.51 -3.34 5.32
CA LEU A 12 -18.58 -2.83 6.67
C LEU A 12 -20.04 -2.71 7.14
N PRO A 13 -20.33 -2.62 8.45
CA PRO A 13 -21.68 -2.40 8.94
C PRO A 13 -22.38 -1.17 8.34
N ALA A 14 -21.63 -0.15 7.93
CA ALA A 14 -22.13 1.06 7.30
C ALA A 14 -22.40 0.95 5.80
N GLY A 15 -22.02 -0.17 5.15
CA GLY A 15 -22.22 -0.40 3.72
C GLY A 15 -21.00 -0.96 3.00
N LEU A 16 -21.02 -0.85 1.67
CA LEU A 16 -19.93 -1.28 0.80
C LEU A 16 -19.01 -0.10 0.46
N PHE A 17 -17.74 -0.29 0.73
CA PHE A 17 -16.70 0.69 0.46
C PHE A 17 -15.71 0.13 -0.56
N LEU A 18 -15.33 0.95 -1.53
CA LEU A 18 -14.24 0.60 -2.43
C LEU A 18 -12.95 0.55 -1.63
N GLY A 19 -12.23 -0.54 -1.74
CA GLY A 19 -11.00 -0.85 -1.01
C GLY A 19 -9.97 -1.56 -1.87
N GLY A 20 -8.96 -2.10 -1.19
CA GLY A 20 -7.75 -2.64 -1.78
C GLY A 20 -6.61 -1.62 -1.67
N ALA A 21 -5.53 -1.98 -0.97
CA ALA A 21 -4.43 -1.06 -0.72
C ALA A 21 -3.86 -0.45 -2.02
N PRO A 22 -3.63 -1.23 -3.11
CA PRO A 22 -3.19 -0.66 -4.38
C PRO A 22 -4.19 0.34 -4.97
N ALA A 23 -5.49 0.05 -4.92
CA ALA A 23 -6.51 0.96 -5.42
C ALA A 23 -6.56 2.27 -4.60
N ASN A 24 -6.40 2.17 -3.28
CA ASN A 24 -6.33 3.33 -2.39
C ASN A 24 -5.11 4.21 -2.70
N VAL A 25 -3.92 3.59 -2.84
CA VAL A 25 -2.68 4.32 -3.22
C VAL A 25 -2.86 5.05 -4.55
N ALA A 26 -3.44 4.39 -5.57
CA ALA A 26 -3.69 5.02 -6.87
C ALA A 26 -4.65 6.22 -6.75
N CYS A 27 -5.72 6.10 -5.96
CA CYS A 27 -6.65 7.21 -5.70
C CYS A 27 -5.95 8.40 -5.05
N HIS A 28 -5.13 8.15 -4.02
CA HIS A 28 -4.41 9.23 -3.33
C HIS A 28 -3.33 9.88 -4.19
N LEU A 29 -2.60 9.10 -5.02
CA LEU A 29 -1.64 9.67 -5.98
C LEU A 29 -2.34 10.61 -6.96
N ASN A 30 -3.49 10.18 -7.51
CA ASN A 30 -4.26 11.02 -8.44
C ASN A 30 -4.81 12.28 -7.75
N GLU A 31 -5.27 12.19 -6.51
CA GLU A 31 -5.71 13.32 -5.70
C GLU A 31 -4.60 14.35 -5.44
N LEU A 32 -3.35 13.88 -5.32
CA LEU A 32 -2.15 14.71 -5.20
C LEU A 32 -1.70 15.31 -6.55
N GLY A 33 -2.40 15.01 -7.65
CA GLY A 33 -2.06 15.47 -8.99
C GLY A 33 -0.92 14.68 -9.65
N ARG A 34 -0.53 13.53 -9.08
CA ARG A 34 0.45 12.63 -9.66
C ARG A 34 -0.25 11.55 -10.48
N PRO A 35 -0.05 11.51 -11.82
CA PRO A 35 -0.68 10.49 -12.65
C PRO A 35 -0.37 9.08 -12.18
N ALA A 36 -1.41 8.29 -11.96
CA ALA A 36 -1.30 6.90 -11.54
C ALA A 36 -2.12 6.00 -12.48
N THR A 37 -1.51 4.87 -12.88
CA THR A 37 -2.18 3.79 -13.59
C THR A 37 -2.42 2.65 -12.61
N ILE A 38 -3.67 2.22 -12.49
CA ILE A 38 -4.01 1.04 -11.69
C ILE A 38 -4.09 -0.19 -12.56
N VAL A 39 -3.37 -1.24 -12.18
CA VAL A 39 -3.43 -2.58 -12.76
C VAL A 39 -4.07 -3.53 -11.76
N SER A 40 -5.20 -4.12 -12.14
CA SER A 40 -5.96 -5.05 -11.31
C SER A 40 -6.79 -5.97 -12.19
N ARG A 41 -7.64 -6.80 -11.58
CA ARG A 41 -8.68 -7.57 -12.28
C ARG A 41 -9.95 -7.56 -11.45
N VAL A 42 -11.09 -7.32 -12.11
CA VAL A 42 -12.44 -7.38 -11.54
C VAL A 42 -13.27 -8.44 -12.25
N GLY A 43 -14.34 -8.88 -11.62
CA GLY A 43 -15.30 -9.79 -12.26
C GLY A 43 -16.18 -9.06 -13.28
N ASP A 44 -16.74 -9.79 -14.25
CA ASP A 44 -17.83 -9.30 -15.09
C ASP A 44 -19.16 -9.34 -14.32
N ASP A 45 -19.22 -8.61 -13.24
CA ASP A 45 -20.37 -8.49 -12.36
C ASP A 45 -20.69 -7.02 -12.01
N GLU A 46 -21.81 -6.79 -11.31
CA GLU A 46 -22.22 -5.43 -10.94
C GLU A 46 -21.18 -4.72 -10.03
N LEU A 47 -20.51 -5.47 -9.15
CA LEU A 47 -19.50 -4.92 -8.26
C LEU A 47 -18.26 -4.51 -9.05
N GLY A 48 -17.85 -5.28 -10.07
CA GLY A 48 -16.74 -4.94 -10.96
C GLY A 48 -17.03 -3.69 -11.80
N ARG A 49 -18.24 -3.61 -12.37
CA ARG A 49 -18.67 -2.39 -13.09
C ARG A 49 -18.67 -1.16 -12.19
N GLU A 50 -19.08 -1.31 -10.93
CA GLU A 50 -19.09 -0.22 -9.97
C GLU A 50 -17.67 0.17 -9.51
N VAL A 51 -16.72 -0.79 -9.39
CA VAL A 51 -15.28 -0.48 -9.17
C VAL A 51 -14.78 0.42 -10.29
N LEU A 52 -14.96 0.01 -11.55
CA LEU A 52 -14.53 0.77 -12.72
C LEU A 52 -15.15 2.17 -12.74
N ARG A 53 -16.47 2.27 -12.50
CA ARG A 53 -17.19 3.54 -12.48
C ARG A 53 -16.64 4.48 -11.40
N ARG A 54 -16.39 3.99 -10.18
CA ARG A 54 -15.86 4.82 -9.06
C ARG A 54 -14.44 5.28 -9.32
N LEU A 55 -13.55 4.40 -9.79
CA LEU A 55 -12.18 4.77 -10.12
C LEU A 55 -12.14 5.81 -11.24
N THR A 56 -12.94 5.62 -12.30
CA THR A 56 -13.08 6.60 -13.39
C THR A 56 -13.62 7.94 -12.87
N SER A 57 -14.62 7.94 -11.96
CA SER A 57 -15.15 9.19 -11.39
C SER A 57 -14.15 9.95 -10.53
N ARG A 58 -13.08 9.30 -10.08
CA ARG A 58 -11.94 9.89 -9.39
C ARG A 58 -10.82 10.32 -10.35
N GLY A 59 -11.04 10.23 -11.67
CA GLY A 59 -10.07 10.62 -12.68
C GLY A 59 -8.97 9.58 -12.96
N LEU A 60 -9.10 8.36 -12.46
CA LEU A 60 -8.15 7.28 -12.76
C LEU A 60 -8.48 6.64 -14.11
N ASP A 61 -7.44 6.35 -14.88
CA ASP A 61 -7.56 5.50 -16.06
C ASP A 61 -7.71 4.03 -15.64
N THR A 62 -8.81 3.42 -16.09
CA THR A 62 -9.15 2.03 -15.78
C THR A 62 -8.86 1.06 -16.93
N ALA A 63 -8.22 1.51 -18.01
CA ALA A 63 -7.92 0.69 -19.19
C ALA A 63 -7.01 -0.51 -18.86
N SER A 64 -6.18 -0.40 -17.83
CA SER A 64 -5.30 -1.49 -17.35
C SER A 64 -5.96 -2.41 -16.32
N ILE A 65 -7.24 -2.23 -16.00
CA ILE A 65 -8.00 -3.16 -15.16
C ILE A 65 -8.60 -4.24 -16.04
N GLN A 66 -8.17 -5.47 -15.83
CA GLN A 66 -8.69 -6.64 -16.55
C GLN A 66 -10.10 -6.97 -16.06
N VAL A 67 -10.96 -7.48 -16.96
CA VAL A 67 -12.28 -8.01 -16.60
C VAL A 67 -12.24 -9.52 -16.74
N ASP A 68 -12.66 -10.23 -15.70
CA ASP A 68 -12.71 -11.69 -15.70
C ASP A 68 -13.93 -12.19 -16.47
N ASP A 69 -13.71 -12.93 -17.55
CA ASP A 69 -14.73 -13.58 -18.35
C ASP A 69 -14.95 -15.07 -17.99
N GLY A 70 -14.14 -15.59 -17.05
CA GLY A 70 -14.19 -16.96 -16.56
C GLY A 70 -15.14 -17.18 -15.39
N GLY A 71 -15.89 -16.15 -14.96
CA GLY A 71 -16.89 -16.25 -13.89
C GLY A 71 -16.34 -16.11 -12.47
N VAL A 72 -15.12 -15.63 -12.31
CA VAL A 72 -14.57 -15.30 -10.99
C VAL A 72 -15.09 -13.92 -10.57
N ALA A 73 -15.69 -13.85 -9.38
CA ALA A 73 -16.31 -12.63 -8.87
C ALA A 73 -15.29 -11.54 -8.51
N THR A 74 -15.75 -10.29 -8.55
CA THR A 74 -15.01 -9.14 -8.04
C THR A 74 -14.61 -9.36 -6.58
N GLY A 75 -13.42 -8.90 -6.21
CA GLY A 75 -12.86 -9.05 -4.86
C GLY A 75 -13.78 -8.49 -3.78
N PHE A 76 -13.90 -9.23 -2.68
CA PHE A 76 -14.79 -8.90 -1.58
C PHE A 76 -14.16 -9.28 -0.24
N VAL A 77 -14.28 -8.38 0.74
CA VAL A 77 -13.88 -8.62 2.13
C VAL A 77 -15.10 -8.53 3.01
N VAL A 78 -15.40 -9.61 3.74
CA VAL A 78 -16.45 -9.62 4.75
C VAL A 78 -15.85 -9.22 6.08
N VAL A 79 -16.32 -8.08 6.62
CA VAL A 79 -15.91 -7.65 7.96
C VAL A 79 -16.98 -8.05 8.96
N THR A 80 -16.63 -8.95 9.88
CA THR A 80 -17.51 -9.39 10.96
C THR A 80 -16.98 -8.90 12.29
N MET A 81 -17.88 -8.39 13.13
CA MET A 81 -17.52 -7.97 14.49
C MET A 81 -17.60 -9.17 15.44
N LYS A 82 -16.47 -9.54 16.07
CA LYS A 82 -16.43 -10.50 17.18
C LYS A 82 -16.26 -9.72 18.48
N GLY A 83 -17.38 -9.29 19.05
CA GLY A 83 -17.37 -8.30 20.14
C GLY A 83 -16.94 -6.93 19.62
N ALA A 84 -15.91 -6.35 20.21
CA ALA A 84 -15.34 -5.07 19.77
C ALA A 84 -14.22 -5.22 18.70
N MET A 85 -13.81 -6.46 18.37
CA MET A 85 -12.71 -6.71 17.43
C MET A 85 -13.26 -7.06 16.04
N PRO A 86 -12.86 -6.33 14.96
CA PRO A 86 -13.19 -6.72 13.61
C PRO A 86 -12.40 -7.97 13.19
N SER A 87 -13.07 -8.86 12.45
CA SER A 87 -12.46 -10.01 11.77
C SER A 87 -12.68 -9.83 10.28
N TYR A 88 -11.61 -9.90 9.51
CA TYR A 88 -11.62 -9.73 8.06
C TYR A 88 -11.54 -11.09 7.38
N ASP A 89 -12.51 -11.41 6.56
CA ASP A 89 -12.51 -12.59 5.70
C ASP A 89 -12.37 -12.13 4.25
N ILE A 90 -11.16 -12.33 3.68
CA ILE A 90 -10.83 -11.97 2.31
C ILE A 90 -11.23 -13.13 1.42
N VAL A 91 -12.37 -12.98 0.72
CA VAL A 91 -12.99 -14.03 -0.09
C VAL A 91 -12.04 -14.59 -1.15
N GLN A 92 -12.08 -15.91 -1.33
CA GLN A 92 -11.34 -16.65 -2.35
C GLN A 92 -12.25 -17.59 -3.13
N PRO A 93 -12.05 -17.77 -4.46
CA PRO A 93 -11.18 -16.93 -5.30
C PRO A 93 -11.80 -15.55 -5.55
N SER A 94 -10.96 -14.58 -5.83
CA SER A 94 -11.36 -13.24 -6.28
C SER A 94 -10.75 -12.96 -7.66
N ALA A 95 -11.37 -12.11 -8.47
CA ALA A 95 -10.89 -11.83 -9.82
C ALA A 95 -9.44 -11.33 -9.84
N TRP A 96 -9.04 -10.51 -8.88
CA TRP A 96 -7.66 -10.02 -8.75
C TRP A 96 -6.63 -11.14 -8.42
N ASP A 97 -7.03 -12.35 -8.03
CA ASP A 97 -6.15 -13.52 -7.91
C ASP A 97 -5.72 -14.07 -9.30
N ALA A 98 -6.39 -13.63 -10.36
CA ALA A 98 -6.20 -14.13 -11.72
C ALA A 98 -5.68 -13.08 -12.70
N MET A 99 -4.98 -12.05 -12.22
CA MET A 99 -4.29 -11.11 -13.11
C MET A 99 -3.33 -11.86 -14.02
N THR A 100 -3.32 -11.50 -15.31
CA THR A 100 -2.44 -12.11 -16.30
C THR A 100 -1.33 -11.16 -16.71
N ALA A 101 -0.10 -11.69 -16.83
CA ALA A 101 1.04 -10.96 -17.37
C ALA A 101 0.85 -10.76 -18.88
N SER A 102 0.16 -9.69 -19.27
CA SER A 102 -0.02 -9.31 -20.68
C SER A 102 1.03 -8.28 -21.10
N ASP A 103 1.21 -8.12 -22.41
CA ASP A 103 2.09 -7.08 -22.96
C ASP A 103 1.65 -5.67 -22.51
N ASP A 104 0.35 -5.43 -22.40
CA ASP A 104 -0.21 -4.16 -21.93
C ASP A 104 0.14 -3.90 -20.45
N LEU A 105 0.09 -4.94 -19.61
CA LEU A 105 0.52 -4.84 -18.20
C LEU A 105 2.02 -4.50 -18.11
N VAL A 106 2.84 -5.20 -18.87
CA VAL A 106 4.29 -4.95 -18.90
C VAL A 106 4.59 -3.57 -19.45
N ALA A 107 3.87 -3.13 -20.49
CA ALA A 107 4.00 -1.77 -21.03
C ALA A 107 3.61 -0.69 -20.02
N ALA A 108 2.53 -0.89 -19.25
CA ALA A 108 2.11 0.02 -18.19
C ALA A 108 3.15 0.12 -17.05
N ALA A 109 3.91 -0.94 -16.80
CA ALA A 109 4.97 -0.97 -15.78
C ALA A 109 6.31 -0.44 -16.29
N SER A 110 6.57 -0.55 -17.59
CA SER A 110 7.88 -0.30 -18.20
C SER A 110 8.36 1.13 -17.99
N GLY A 111 9.56 1.28 -17.40
CA GLY A 111 10.18 2.58 -17.14
C GLY A 111 9.49 3.38 -16.02
N ASN A 112 8.41 2.87 -15.42
CA ASN A 112 7.67 3.52 -14.34
C ASN A 112 8.16 3.10 -12.96
N VAL A 113 7.74 3.86 -11.93
CA VAL A 113 7.74 3.40 -10.54
C VAL A 113 6.56 2.45 -10.39
N VAL A 114 6.82 1.22 -9.94
CA VAL A 114 5.78 0.20 -9.73
C VAL A 114 5.58 -0.05 -8.25
N VAL A 115 4.35 0.12 -7.77
CA VAL A 115 3.91 -0.07 -6.39
C VAL A 115 3.08 -1.34 -6.30
N TYR A 116 3.39 -2.23 -5.35
CA TYR A 116 2.66 -3.46 -5.11
C TYR A 116 2.83 -3.95 -3.68
N GLY A 117 1.94 -4.85 -3.24
CA GLY A 117 1.94 -5.46 -1.92
C GLY A 117 2.07 -6.98 -1.96
N SER A 118 1.98 -7.60 -0.77
CA SER A 118 2.07 -9.06 -0.61
C SER A 118 0.75 -9.78 -0.95
N LEU A 119 -0.40 -9.21 -0.58
CA LEU A 119 -1.70 -9.89 -0.63
C LEU A 119 -2.09 -10.38 -2.03
N ALA A 120 -1.94 -9.51 -3.05
CA ALA A 120 -2.30 -9.86 -4.43
C ALA A 120 -1.42 -10.97 -5.02
N GLN A 121 -0.38 -11.39 -4.33
CA GLN A 121 0.54 -12.45 -4.74
C GLN A 121 0.21 -13.82 -4.12
N ARG A 122 -0.92 -13.93 -3.41
CA ARG A 122 -1.37 -15.19 -2.80
C ARG A 122 -1.70 -16.29 -3.84
N ASP A 123 -2.13 -15.91 -5.04
CA ASP A 123 -2.32 -16.82 -6.17
C ASP A 123 -1.15 -16.71 -7.16
N ALA A 124 -0.73 -17.85 -7.72
CA ALA A 124 0.43 -17.94 -8.60
C ALA A 124 0.27 -17.08 -9.88
N ARG A 125 -0.95 -16.94 -10.43
CA ARG A 125 -1.21 -16.15 -11.64
C ARG A 125 -0.91 -14.68 -11.43
N SER A 126 -1.46 -14.09 -10.38
CA SER A 126 -1.22 -12.69 -10.05
C SER A 126 0.21 -12.45 -9.56
N ARG A 127 0.82 -13.43 -8.88
CA ARG A 127 2.24 -13.41 -8.54
C ARG A 127 3.12 -13.25 -9.78
N GLU A 128 2.88 -14.04 -10.84
CA GLU A 128 3.61 -13.93 -12.11
C GLU A 128 3.39 -12.58 -12.80
N ALA A 129 2.16 -12.08 -12.79
CA ALA A 129 1.86 -10.76 -13.34
C ALA A 129 2.61 -9.64 -12.60
N ILE A 130 2.61 -9.67 -11.26
CA ILE A 130 3.35 -8.72 -10.43
C ILE A 130 4.86 -8.84 -10.62
N LYS A 131 5.41 -10.06 -10.72
CA LYS A 131 6.83 -10.28 -11.03
C LYS A 131 7.21 -9.69 -12.38
N ALA A 132 6.38 -9.88 -13.41
CA ALA A 132 6.61 -9.30 -14.74
C ALA A 132 6.61 -7.75 -14.69
N ALA A 133 5.65 -7.15 -13.98
CA ALA A 133 5.60 -5.71 -13.78
C ALA A 133 6.83 -5.19 -13.01
N ALA A 134 7.20 -5.86 -11.93
CA ALA A 134 8.35 -5.50 -11.11
C ALA A 134 9.68 -5.60 -11.88
N ALA A 135 9.80 -6.58 -12.78
CA ALA A 135 10.98 -6.74 -13.63
C ALA A 135 11.10 -5.63 -14.70
N ALA A 136 9.98 -5.08 -15.18
CA ALA A 136 9.94 -3.99 -16.16
C ALA A 136 10.08 -2.60 -15.51
N ALA A 137 9.93 -2.50 -14.20
CA ALA A 137 9.94 -1.25 -13.45
C ALA A 137 11.30 -0.55 -13.47
N SER A 138 11.30 0.79 -13.54
CA SER A 138 12.51 1.59 -13.25
C SER A 138 12.84 1.62 -11.75
N ARG A 139 11.80 1.58 -10.91
CA ARG A 139 11.89 1.53 -9.44
C ARG A 139 10.78 0.67 -8.88
N ARG A 140 11.11 -0.20 -7.92
CA ARG A 140 10.17 -1.07 -7.22
C ARG A 140 9.85 -0.49 -5.86
N VAL A 141 8.57 -0.35 -5.57
CA VAL A 141 8.04 0.05 -4.25
C VAL A 141 7.25 -1.14 -3.71
N PHE A 142 7.70 -1.68 -2.61
CA PHE A 142 7.05 -2.81 -1.98
C PHE A 142 6.45 -2.40 -0.63
N ASP A 143 5.12 -2.39 -0.54
CA ASP A 143 4.38 -2.26 0.72
C ASP A 143 4.04 -3.66 1.22
N VAL A 144 4.70 -4.10 2.28
CA VAL A 144 4.56 -5.48 2.78
C VAL A 144 3.11 -5.79 3.13
N ASN A 145 2.48 -4.93 3.90
CA ASN A 145 1.04 -4.89 4.18
C ASN A 145 0.43 -6.28 4.39
N LEU A 146 0.96 -7.01 5.39
CA LEU A 146 0.63 -8.41 5.66
C LEU A 146 -0.86 -8.63 5.96
N ARG A 147 -1.41 -9.69 5.39
CA ARG A 147 -2.78 -10.13 5.65
C ARG A 147 -2.82 -11.62 5.97
N LYS A 148 -3.07 -11.95 7.24
CA LYS A 148 -3.26 -13.36 7.66
C LYS A 148 -4.53 -13.92 7.00
N PRO A 149 -4.53 -15.20 6.56
CA PRO A 149 -3.45 -16.19 6.65
C PRO A 149 -2.47 -16.19 5.47
N PHE A 150 -2.48 -15.19 4.58
CA PHE A 150 -1.77 -15.15 3.28
C PHE A 150 -0.34 -14.61 3.40
N ILE A 151 0.37 -14.98 4.47
CA ILE A 151 1.75 -14.56 4.69
C ILE A 151 2.70 -15.58 4.05
N ASP A 152 3.56 -15.09 3.14
CA ASP A 152 4.63 -15.85 2.49
C ASP A 152 5.96 -15.14 2.78
N PRO A 153 6.74 -15.61 3.79
CA PRO A 153 7.99 -14.98 4.20
C PRO A 153 9.05 -14.93 3.08
N GLU A 154 9.17 -16.00 2.30
CA GLU A 154 10.17 -16.07 1.22
C GLU A 154 9.86 -15.05 0.13
N LEU A 155 8.60 -14.94 -0.26
CA LEU A 155 8.13 -13.92 -1.20
C LEU A 155 8.36 -12.50 -0.67
N CYS A 156 8.07 -12.25 0.59
CA CYS A 156 8.26 -10.93 1.19
C CYS A 156 9.74 -10.52 1.18
N VAL A 157 10.65 -11.44 1.53
CA VAL A 157 12.09 -11.19 1.49
C VAL A 157 12.59 -11.01 0.04
N GLU A 158 12.10 -11.82 -0.91
CA GLU A 158 12.45 -11.70 -2.34
C GLU A 158 12.13 -10.29 -2.86
N HIS A 159 10.91 -9.81 -2.64
CA HIS A 159 10.45 -8.51 -3.14
C HIS A 159 11.07 -7.32 -2.42
N ALA A 160 11.34 -7.44 -1.12
CA ALA A 160 12.00 -6.42 -0.31
C ALA A 160 13.48 -6.25 -0.68
N THR A 161 14.14 -7.34 -1.11
CA THR A 161 15.57 -7.29 -1.44
C THR A 161 15.86 -6.38 -2.63
N GLY A 162 16.68 -5.36 -2.41
CA GLY A 162 17.13 -4.43 -3.44
C GLY A 162 16.01 -3.60 -4.09
N CYS A 163 14.82 -3.47 -3.47
CA CYS A 163 13.78 -2.55 -3.95
C CYS A 163 14.20 -1.08 -3.72
N TRP A 164 13.56 -0.17 -4.43
CA TRP A 164 13.83 1.25 -4.23
C TRP A 164 13.26 1.74 -2.90
N LEU A 165 11.99 1.41 -2.61
CA LEU A 165 11.34 1.73 -1.34
C LEU A 165 10.65 0.48 -0.79
N LEU A 166 11.02 0.10 0.43
CA LEU A 166 10.32 -0.87 1.26
C LEU A 166 9.49 -0.12 2.30
N LYS A 167 8.20 -0.40 2.38
CA LYS A 167 7.36 0.09 3.47
C LYS A 167 6.91 -1.08 4.36
N LEU A 168 7.03 -0.87 5.64
CA LEU A 168 6.60 -1.75 6.73
C LEU A 168 5.81 -0.92 7.74
N ASN A 169 4.99 -1.57 8.56
CA ASN A 169 4.55 -0.98 9.81
C ASN A 169 5.40 -1.52 10.98
N ASP A 170 5.15 -1.03 12.19
CA ASP A 170 5.86 -1.39 13.42
C ASP A 170 5.64 -2.85 13.85
N GLU A 171 4.52 -3.49 13.45
CA GLU A 171 4.27 -4.91 13.66
C GLU A 171 4.99 -5.79 12.60
N GLU A 172 5.14 -5.29 11.39
CA GLU A 172 5.77 -5.99 10.26
C GLU A 172 7.30 -5.96 10.32
N LEU A 173 7.88 -4.92 10.92
CA LEU A 173 9.34 -4.79 11.04
C LEU A 173 9.99 -5.96 11.81
N PRO A 174 9.52 -6.37 13.00
CA PRO A 174 10.05 -7.54 13.69
C PRO A 174 9.79 -8.85 12.96
N GLU A 175 8.65 -9.00 12.25
CA GLU A 175 8.40 -10.17 11.41
C GLU A 175 9.46 -10.29 10.29
N MET A 176 9.70 -9.19 9.56
CA MET A 176 10.73 -9.14 8.52
C MET A 176 12.13 -9.43 9.09
N ALA A 177 12.47 -8.87 10.23
CA ALA A 177 13.75 -9.14 10.91
C ALA A 177 13.91 -10.63 11.24
N GLY A 178 12.86 -11.26 11.76
CA GLY A 178 12.84 -12.70 12.05
C GLY A 178 13.07 -13.55 10.79
N TRP A 179 12.44 -13.23 9.67
CA TRP A 179 12.64 -13.93 8.39
C TRP A 179 14.06 -13.78 7.84
N LEU A 180 14.72 -12.67 8.16
CA LEU A 180 16.12 -12.41 7.79
C LEU A 180 17.14 -13.04 8.77
N GLY A 181 16.68 -13.69 9.86
CA GLY A 181 17.55 -14.22 10.90
C GLY A 181 18.24 -13.12 11.73
N ILE A 182 17.62 -11.95 11.84
CA ILE A 182 18.11 -10.86 12.68
C ILE A 182 17.50 -11.05 14.07
N GLU A 183 18.36 -11.24 15.07
CA GLU A 183 17.91 -11.34 16.46
C GLU A 183 17.39 -9.98 16.94
N SER A 184 16.15 -9.95 17.39
CA SER A 184 15.52 -8.81 18.06
C SER A 184 15.15 -9.22 19.47
N SER A 185 15.50 -8.39 20.47
CA SER A 185 15.00 -8.53 21.84
C SER A 185 13.88 -7.51 22.06
N GLU A 186 13.02 -7.76 23.05
CA GLU A 186 11.96 -6.80 23.46
C GLU A 186 12.51 -5.41 23.84
N SER A 187 13.82 -5.33 24.14
CA SER A 187 14.52 -4.09 24.46
C SER A 187 15.28 -3.50 23.26
N SER A 188 15.21 -4.09 22.06
CA SER A 188 15.87 -3.55 20.88
C SER A 188 15.19 -2.24 20.48
N ASP A 189 16.01 -1.20 20.27
CA ASP A 189 15.53 0.06 19.71
C ASP A 189 14.99 -0.20 18.29
N ALA A 190 13.81 0.31 18.00
CA ALA A 190 13.17 0.14 16.68
C ALA A 190 14.03 0.76 15.56
N SER A 191 14.81 1.81 15.86
CA SER A 191 15.75 2.42 14.92
C SER A 191 16.88 1.46 14.54
N ASP A 192 17.53 0.84 15.56
CA ASP A 192 18.59 -0.17 15.34
C ASP A 192 18.09 -1.36 14.53
N LEU A 193 16.86 -1.83 14.83
CA LEU A 193 16.25 -2.92 14.07
C LEU A 193 16.00 -2.54 12.61
N ALA A 194 15.46 -1.34 12.37
CA ALA A 194 15.21 -0.83 11.01
C ALA A 194 16.51 -0.69 10.22
N GLU A 195 17.58 -0.18 10.83
CA GLU A 195 18.90 -0.06 10.20
C GLU A 195 19.48 -1.44 9.83
N LYS A 196 19.38 -2.44 10.71
CA LYS A 196 19.82 -3.81 10.44
C LYS A 196 19.04 -4.47 9.30
N VAL A 197 17.71 -4.31 9.29
CA VAL A 197 16.85 -4.82 8.22
C VAL A 197 17.19 -4.14 6.90
N HIS A 198 17.31 -2.80 6.89
CA HIS A 198 17.72 -2.03 5.72
C HIS A 198 19.07 -2.50 5.16
N ALA A 199 20.08 -2.63 6.02
CA ALA A 199 21.41 -3.09 5.62
C ALA A 199 21.39 -4.51 5.04
N LYS A 200 20.57 -5.41 5.62
CA LYS A 200 20.47 -6.81 5.18
C LYS A 200 19.76 -6.95 3.84
N LEU A 201 18.70 -6.19 3.60
CA LEU A 201 17.92 -6.21 2.37
C LEU A 201 18.57 -5.42 1.24
N GLY A 202 19.37 -4.39 1.55
CA GLY A 202 20.03 -3.54 0.57
C GLY A 202 19.06 -2.69 -0.26
N CYS A 203 17.84 -2.47 0.20
CA CYS A 203 16.91 -1.50 -0.41
C CYS A 203 17.47 -0.07 -0.32
N GLU A 204 17.03 0.84 -1.19
CA GLU A 204 17.52 2.21 -1.17
C GLU A 204 16.91 2.98 0.02
N LEU A 205 15.61 2.81 0.22
CA LEU A 205 14.84 3.40 1.31
C LEU A 205 14.04 2.32 2.06
N LEU A 206 14.08 2.32 3.39
CA LEU A 206 13.17 1.56 4.24
C LEU A 206 12.34 2.53 5.05
N CYS A 207 11.02 2.47 4.93
CA CYS A 207 10.07 3.29 5.68
C CYS A 207 9.29 2.42 6.67
N VAL A 208 9.25 2.84 7.93
CA VAL A 208 8.48 2.17 9.00
C VAL A 208 7.43 3.13 9.52
N THR A 209 6.15 2.80 9.33
CA THR A 209 5.02 3.54 9.90
C THR A 209 4.69 3.01 11.30
N ARG A 210 4.35 3.91 12.23
CA ARG A 210 4.12 3.61 13.66
C ARG A 210 2.74 4.11 14.12
N GLY A 211 1.75 4.04 13.24
CA GLY A 211 0.40 4.53 13.51
C GLY A 211 0.39 5.98 13.99
N GLY A 212 -0.20 6.23 15.15
CA GLY A 212 -0.23 7.56 15.76
C GLY A 212 1.15 8.12 16.14
N ASP A 213 2.17 7.28 16.29
CA ASP A 213 3.55 7.68 16.67
C ASP A 213 4.42 8.03 15.45
N GLY A 214 3.77 8.28 14.32
CA GLY A 214 4.40 8.79 13.12
C GLY A 214 5.11 7.74 12.30
N ALA A 215 6.31 8.02 11.80
CA ALA A 215 7.05 7.11 10.95
C ALA A 215 8.55 7.42 10.94
N ALA A 216 9.34 6.48 10.41
CA ALA A 216 10.77 6.66 10.20
C ALA A 216 11.17 6.20 8.80
N ILE A 217 12.26 6.78 8.27
CA ILE A 217 12.92 6.34 7.04
C ILE A 217 14.40 6.07 7.36
N VAL A 218 14.90 4.95 6.84
CA VAL A 218 16.33 4.63 6.79
C VAL A 218 16.79 4.68 5.35
N SER A 219 17.86 5.42 5.09
CA SER A 219 18.50 5.49 3.78
C SER A 219 20.02 5.51 3.89
N LYS A 220 20.72 5.17 2.80
CA LYS A 220 22.19 5.25 2.76
C LYS A 220 22.70 6.68 2.70
N THR A 221 21.90 7.62 2.23
CA THR A 221 22.31 9.02 1.99
C THR A 221 22.01 9.93 3.15
N GLU A 222 20.86 9.76 3.81
CA GLU A 222 20.40 10.65 4.89
C GLU A 222 20.41 9.97 6.27
N GLY A 223 20.72 8.65 6.31
CA GLY A 223 20.69 7.87 7.55
C GLY A 223 19.26 7.59 8.02
N PHE A 224 19.09 7.60 9.35
CA PHE A 224 17.80 7.45 10.02
C PHE A 224 17.17 8.83 10.25
N VAL A 225 15.96 8.99 9.72
CA VAL A 225 15.13 10.20 9.89
C VAL A 225 13.77 9.78 10.41
N GLU A 226 13.23 10.47 11.41
CA GLU A 226 11.91 10.16 11.95
C GLU A 226 11.04 11.40 12.14
N HIS A 227 9.72 11.18 12.18
CA HIS A 227 8.71 12.19 12.49
C HIS A 227 7.75 11.62 13.55
N PRO A 228 7.41 12.37 14.62
CA PRO A 228 6.59 11.86 15.74
C PRO A 228 5.10 11.72 15.42
N GLY A 229 4.66 12.13 14.23
CA GLY A 229 3.25 12.12 13.84
C GLY A 229 2.50 13.41 14.22
N PHE A 230 1.19 13.34 14.13
CA PHE A 230 0.29 14.45 14.39
C PHE A 230 -0.77 14.07 15.43
N GLU A 231 -1.17 15.04 16.24
CA GLU A 231 -2.27 14.86 17.21
C GLU A 231 -3.61 14.86 16.51
N VAL A 232 -4.25 13.71 16.46
CA VAL A 232 -5.60 13.56 15.90
C VAL A 232 -6.45 12.60 16.74
N THR A 233 -7.76 12.76 16.68
CA THR A 233 -8.70 11.75 17.17
C THR A 233 -9.17 10.94 15.98
N PRO A 234 -8.74 9.67 15.84
CA PRO A 234 -9.09 8.87 14.66
C PRO A 234 -10.58 8.54 14.65
N VAL A 235 -11.18 8.61 13.47
CA VAL A 235 -12.55 8.17 13.16
C VAL A 235 -12.51 6.82 12.46
N ASP A 236 -11.63 6.68 11.46
CA ASP A 236 -11.42 5.46 10.70
C ASP A 236 -9.96 5.42 10.23
N THR A 237 -9.23 4.37 10.57
CA THR A 237 -7.80 4.25 10.20
C THR A 237 -7.57 3.54 8.87
N VAL A 238 -8.63 3.07 8.21
CA VAL A 238 -8.54 2.41 6.90
C VAL A 238 -8.02 3.42 5.86
N GLY A 239 -7.02 3.01 5.08
CA GLY A 239 -6.41 3.86 4.04
C GLY A 239 -5.41 4.90 4.54
N ALA A 240 -5.22 5.07 5.86
CA ALA A 240 -4.21 6.00 6.39
C ALA A 240 -2.79 5.63 5.94
N GLY A 241 -2.44 4.34 5.97
CA GLY A 241 -1.16 3.82 5.47
C GLY A 241 -1.00 3.96 3.96
N ASP A 242 -2.09 3.82 3.20
CA ASP A 242 -2.11 3.94 1.74
C ASP A 242 -1.93 5.41 1.31
N SER A 243 -2.62 6.33 1.99
CA SER A 243 -2.47 7.78 1.77
C SER A 243 -1.09 8.29 2.19
N PHE A 244 -0.54 7.75 3.28
CA PHE A 244 0.83 7.99 3.70
C PHE A 244 1.80 7.58 2.59
N LEU A 245 1.70 6.34 2.08
CA LEU A 245 2.58 5.84 1.02
C LEU A 245 2.48 6.67 -0.26
N ALA A 246 1.26 6.99 -0.69
CA ALA A 246 1.03 7.82 -1.88
C ALA A 246 1.69 9.20 -1.73
N THR A 247 1.55 9.83 -0.56
CA THR A 247 2.13 11.16 -0.29
C THR A 247 3.65 11.09 -0.19
N LEU A 248 4.19 10.06 0.48
CA LEU A 248 5.63 9.83 0.55
C LEU A 248 6.23 9.71 -0.86
N LEU A 249 5.62 8.89 -1.71
CA LEU A 249 6.03 8.71 -3.10
C LEU A 249 5.96 10.01 -3.88
N ASP A 250 4.87 10.77 -3.73
CA ASP A 250 4.72 12.05 -4.42
C ASP A 250 5.86 13.01 -4.07
N ARG A 251 6.18 13.16 -2.78
CA ARG A 251 7.25 14.04 -2.32
C ARG A 251 8.64 13.59 -2.78
N LEU A 252 8.97 12.30 -2.56
CA LEU A 252 10.26 11.73 -2.99
C LEU A 252 10.47 11.84 -4.50
N LEU A 253 9.44 11.57 -5.31
CA LEU A 253 9.51 11.69 -6.77
C LEU A 253 9.54 13.16 -7.26
N SER A 254 9.14 14.09 -6.41
CA SER A 254 9.27 15.55 -6.65
C SER A 254 10.63 16.10 -6.21
N GLY A 255 11.51 15.24 -5.65
CA GLY A 255 12.86 15.62 -5.23
C GLY A 255 12.97 16.13 -3.79
N ALA A 256 11.94 15.94 -2.95
CA ALA A 256 12.02 16.27 -1.54
C ALA A 256 13.00 15.34 -0.81
N GLY A 257 13.67 15.84 0.23
CA GLY A 257 14.45 15.02 1.17
C GLY A 257 13.55 14.17 2.07
N ALA A 258 14.15 13.22 2.81
CA ALA A 258 13.41 12.29 3.63
C ALA A 258 12.58 12.97 4.72
N GLU A 259 13.11 14.02 5.36
CA GLU A 259 12.42 14.76 6.43
C GLU A 259 11.13 15.43 5.92
N GLU A 260 11.19 16.19 4.82
CA GLU A 260 10.03 16.85 4.21
C GLU A 260 9.01 15.84 3.73
N ALA A 261 9.47 14.78 3.06
CA ALA A 261 8.60 13.74 2.53
C ALA A 261 7.86 13.00 3.65
N LEU A 262 8.56 12.71 4.75
CA LEU A 262 8.04 12.02 5.91
C LEU A 262 7.01 12.89 6.67
N GLU A 263 7.33 14.17 6.90
CA GLU A 263 6.41 15.12 7.54
C GLU A 263 5.10 15.20 6.77
N ARG A 264 5.17 15.40 5.45
CA ARG A 264 3.98 15.53 4.62
C ARG A 264 3.17 14.24 4.56
N ALA A 265 3.83 13.08 4.48
CA ALA A 265 3.18 11.78 4.48
C ALA A 265 2.47 11.49 5.81
N CYS A 266 3.11 11.76 6.95
CA CYS A 266 2.50 11.65 8.28
C CYS A 266 1.28 12.56 8.41
N ARG A 267 1.35 13.79 7.92
CA ARG A 267 0.28 14.78 7.97
C ARG A 267 -0.95 14.33 7.20
N VAL A 268 -0.77 13.86 5.95
CA VAL A 268 -1.88 13.38 5.12
C VAL A 268 -2.47 12.08 5.69
N GLY A 269 -1.62 11.13 6.14
CA GLY A 269 -2.09 9.91 6.79
C GLY A 269 -2.90 10.19 8.06
N ALA A 270 -2.46 11.14 8.88
CA ALA A 270 -3.20 11.57 10.06
C ALA A 270 -4.55 12.25 9.70
N PHE A 271 -4.57 13.08 8.66
CA PHE A 271 -5.82 13.66 8.16
C PHE A 271 -6.80 12.58 7.71
N VAL A 272 -6.34 11.62 6.89
CA VAL A 272 -7.19 10.51 6.42
C VAL A 272 -7.76 9.73 7.59
N ALA A 273 -6.99 9.48 8.65
CA ALA A 273 -7.47 8.80 9.85
C ALA A 273 -8.61 9.55 10.58
N THR A 274 -8.80 10.85 10.35
CA THR A 274 -9.92 11.62 10.89
C THR A 274 -11.18 11.57 10.03
N GLN A 275 -11.10 10.95 8.84
CA GLN A 275 -12.19 10.88 7.89
C GLN A 275 -12.82 9.48 7.88
N GLN A 276 -13.95 9.35 7.20
CA GLN A 276 -14.61 8.06 6.99
C GLN A 276 -14.20 7.45 5.64
N GLY A 277 -13.82 6.17 5.65
CA GLY A 277 -13.42 5.42 4.46
C GLY A 277 -11.98 5.69 4.02
N ALA A 278 -11.47 4.79 3.17
CA ALA A 278 -10.06 4.69 2.82
C ALA A 278 -9.53 5.81 1.92
N THR A 279 -10.40 6.48 1.17
CA THR A 279 -10.00 7.45 0.13
C THR A 279 -10.82 8.75 0.19
N PRO A 280 -10.83 9.48 1.31
CA PRO A 280 -11.48 10.79 1.37
C PRO A 280 -10.78 11.78 0.42
N PHE A 281 -11.51 12.82 -0.05
CA PHE A 281 -10.88 13.94 -0.75
C PHE A 281 -9.99 14.72 0.21
N HIS A 282 -8.86 15.20 -0.30
CA HIS A 282 -7.90 15.96 0.50
C HIS A 282 -8.39 17.40 0.70
N ASP A 283 -8.80 17.72 1.92
CA ASP A 283 -8.99 19.12 2.33
C ASP A 283 -7.65 19.71 2.73
N GLN A 284 -7.04 20.49 1.83
CA GLN A 284 -5.72 21.08 2.05
C GLN A 284 -5.71 21.96 3.31
N THR A 285 -6.78 22.68 3.60
CA THR A 285 -6.88 23.55 4.80
C THR A 285 -6.91 22.69 6.06
N GLY A 286 -7.70 21.62 6.07
CA GLY A 286 -7.75 20.69 7.21
C GLY A 286 -6.42 19.95 7.42
N ILE A 287 -5.76 19.54 6.35
CA ILE A 287 -4.44 18.90 6.39
C ILE A 287 -3.41 19.85 7.00
N ASP A 288 -3.32 21.09 6.54
CA ASP A 288 -2.31 22.06 6.99
C ASP A 288 -2.56 22.57 8.40
N ALA A 289 -3.80 22.47 8.91
CA ALA A 289 -4.16 22.85 10.28
C ALA A 289 -3.71 21.84 11.35
N LEU A 290 -3.30 20.62 10.97
CA LEU A 290 -2.87 19.61 11.93
C LEU A 290 -1.59 20.03 12.65
N LYS A 291 -1.54 19.74 13.96
CA LYS A 291 -0.38 20.06 14.82
C LYS A 291 0.49 18.82 14.97
N SER A 292 1.79 18.99 14.73
CA SER A 292 2.79 17.97 15.06
C SER A 292 2.82 17.72 16.56
N LYS A 293 3.10 16.48 16.94
CA LYS A 293 3.37 16.11 18.34
C LYS A 293 4.68 16.70 18.84
#